data_80f9abf4596cac965dea7e17bbfa6bba
#
_entry.id   80f9abf4596cac965dea7e17bbfa6bba
#
_cell.length_a   1.000
_cell.length_b   1.000
_cell.length_c   1.000
_cell.angle_alpha   90.00
_cell.angle_beta   90.00
_cell.angle_gamma   90.00
#
_symmetry.space_group_name_H-M   'P 1'
#
loop_
_entity.id
_entity.type
_entity.pdbx_description
1 polymer ?
#
loop_
_entity_poly.entity_id
_entity_poly.type
_entity_poly.pdbx_seq_one_letter_code
_entity_poly.pdbx_strand_id
1 'polypeptide(L)'
;MRIVFATDLSDANEAAIRSRTCLDCLDNIGVTEVHLVTVVPDNVTTGLPGMGAASDARQALQTQREVFEEAGFDVETHVARGTPHRRINGFADRLDADMVVIGSRGASPLENRLVGSTTRNVARTAVRPLLVERIAPPEADKAVVKEHLFEHVLFATDFSENAQQAFEYMPTLSGATKEIDLLHVTNSDTEIENAQSELDELAAEIERQMGIEAGTNVRRGDPVDEILAEEERVGATTTLLGTRGQSRLRRLLLGSVSEDIVARGHNNVLLVPPEMAQHR
;
A
#
# COMPACT_ATOMS: atom_id res chain seq x y z
N MET A 1 8.40 -1.77 -14.04
CA MET A 1 8.61 -1.74 -12.57
C MET A 1 8.73 -3.15 -12.03
N ARG A 2 9.52 -3.32 -10.95
CA ARG A 2 9.67 -4.57 -10.19
C ARG A 2 8.96 -4.47 -8.85
N ILE A 3 8.14 -5.43 -8.50
CA ILE A 3 7.46 -5.42 -7.21
C ILE A 3 7.76 -6.67 -6.36
N VAL A 4 7.69 -6.52 -5.05
CA VAL A 4 7.60 -7.62 -4.10
C VAL A 4 6.14 -7.78 -3.69
N PHE A 5 5.52 -8.91 -4.03
CA PHE A 5 4.17 -9.25 -3.63
C PHE A 5 4.24 -10.23 -2.45
N ALA A 6 3.86 -9.77 -1.26
CA ALA A 6 3.88 -10.57 -0.05
C ALA A 6 2.55 -11.30 0.14
N THR A 7 2.61 -12.64 0.15
CA THR A 7 1.45 -13.50 0.35
C THR A 7 1.63 -14.40 1.57
N ASP A 8 0.55 -14.62 2.31
CA ASP A 8 0.48 -15.60 3.40
C ASP A 8 -0.19 -16.92 2.97
N LEU A 9 -0.47 -17.05 1.66
CA LEU A 9 -1.11 -18.20 1.04
C LEU A 9 -2.53 -18.49 1.58
N SER A 10 -3.19 -17.48 2.17
CA SER A 10 -4.59 -17.61 2.59
C SER A 10 -5.55 -17.57 1.40
N ASP A 11 -6.73 -18.19 1.57
CA ASP A 11 -7.81 -18.14 0.56
C ASP A 11 -8.21 -16.70 0.20
N ALA A 12 -8.15 -15.80 1.19
CA ALA A 12 -8.43 -14.38 1.00
C ALA A 12 -7.40 -13.70 0.08
N ASN A 13 -6.12 -14.01 0.28
CA ASN A 13 -5.04 -13.51 -0.58
C ASN A 13 -5.11 -14.14 -1.98
N GLU A 14 -5.43 -15.41 -2.07
CA GLU A 14 -5.62 -16.09 -3.37
C GLU A 14 -6.80 -15.47 -4.15
N ALA A 15 -7.90 -15.20 -3.47
CA ALA A 15 -9.06 -14.53 -4.07
C ALA A 15 -8.71 -13.10 -4.56
N ALA A 16 -7.92 -12.34 -3.81
CA ALA A 16 -7.44 -11.02 -4.22
C ALA A 16 -6.54 -11.09 -5.48
N ILE A 17 -5.61 -12.04 -5.53
CA ILE A 17 -4.73 -12.25 -6.69
C ILE A 17 -5.53 -12.67 -7.93
N ARG A 18 -6.54 -13.51 -7.76
CA ARG A 18 -7.41 -13.98 -8.86
C ARG A 18 -8.38 -12.92 -9.37
N SER A 19 -8.59 -11.83 -8.63
CA SER A 19 -9.33 -10.70 -9.16
C SER A 19 -8.45 -10.02 -10.22
N ARG A 20 -8.76 -10.24 -11.49
CA ARG A 20 -8.02 -9.69 -12.64
C ARG A 20 -7.82 -8.17 -12.55
N THR A 21 -8.67 -7.51 -11.83
CA THR A 21 -8.67 -6.09 -11.61
C THR A 21 -7.42 -5.58 -10.89
N CYS A 22 -6.93 -6.34 -9.88
CA CYS A 22 -5.67 -6.03 -9.22
C CYS A 22 -4.47 -6.15 -10.18
N LEU A 23 -4.43 -7.19 -11.01
CA LEU A 23 -3.34 -7.44 -11.95
C LEU A 23 -3.33 -6.43 -13.11
N ASP A 24 -4.49 -6.11 -13.67
CA ASP A 24 -4.63 -5.09 -14.71
C ASP A 24 -4.14 -3.70 -14.24
N CYS A 25 -4.43 -3.33 -12.98
CA CYS A 25 -3.93 -2.09 -12.41
C CYS A 25 -2.41 -2.08 -12.26
N LEU A 26 -1.80 -3.22 -11.89
CA LEU A 26 -0.36 -3.35 -11.79
C LEU A 26 0.31 -3.26 -13.17
N ASP A 27 -0.26 -3.90 -14.18
CA ASP A 27 0.22 -3.78 -15.56
C ASP A 27 0.14 -2.35 -16.07
N ASN A 28 -0.99 -1.67 -15.84
CA ASN A 28 -1.22 -0.29 -16.27
C ASN A 28 -0.24 0.72 -15.66
N ILE A 29 0.26 0.48 -14.45
CA ILE A 29 1.34 1.31 -13.86
C ILE A 29 2.74 0.86 -14.29
N GLY A 30 2.85 -0.11 -15.20
CA GLY A 30 4.11 -0.56 -15.79
C GLY A 30 4.88 -1.58 -14.95
N VAL A 31 4.20 -2.36 -14.10
CA VAL A 31 4.81 -3.53 -13.47
C VAL A 31 5.08 -4.58 -14.54
N THR A 32 6.29 -5.13 -14.55
CA THR A 32 6.70 -6.19 -15.48
C THR A 32 7.28 -7.41 -14.77
N GLU A 33 7.80 -7.21 -13.56
CA GLU A 33 8.49 -8.24 -12.77
C GLU A 33 7.88 -8.33 -11.37
N VAL A 34 7.45 -9.54 -10.98
CA VAL A 34 6.78 -9.81 -9.71
C VAL A 34 7.55 -10.85 -8.91
N HIS A 35 8.03 -10.48 -7.73
CA HIS A 35 8.63 -11.39 -6.78
C HIS A 35 7.60 -11.79 -5.72
N LEU A 36 7.02 -12.99 -5.86
CA LEU A 36 6.10 -13.57 -4.89
C LEU A 36 6.87 -14.05 -3.66
N VAL A 37 6.62 -13.44 -2.52
CA VAL A 37 7.32 -13.75 -1.28
C VAL A 37 6.34 -14.29 -0.24
N THR A 38 6.60 -15.51 0.25
CA THR A 38 5.95 -16.03 1.45
C THR A 38 6.97 -16.29 2.56
N VAL A 39 6.57 -16.08 3.79
CA VAL A 39 7.44 -16.26 4.96
C VAL A 39 6.81 -17.22 5.94
N VAL A 40 7.47 -18.34 6.18
CA VAL A 40 7.10 -19.30 7.22
C VAL A 40 7.72 -18.85 8.53
N PRO A 41 6.92 -18.50 9.55
CA PRO A 41 7.44 -18.13 10.86
C PRO A 41 8.19 -19.30 11.53
N ASP A 42 9.24 -18.98 12.32
CA ASP A 42 10.06 -20.00 12.99
C ASP A 42 9.30 -20.82 14.05
N ASN A 43 8.20 -20.28 14.59
CA ASN A 43 7.38 -20.91 15.61
C ASN A 43 6.29 -21.84 15.08
N VAL A 44 6.16 -22.00 13.76
CA VAL A 44 5.23 -22.94 13.15
C VAL A 44 5.90 -24.32 13.08
N THR A 45 5.75 -25.10 14.15
CA THR A 45 6.08 -26.52 14.18
C THR A 45 4.86 -27.31 13.72
N THR A 46 4.74 -27.60 12.44
CA THR A 46 3.84 -28.66 11.98
C THR A 46 4.44 -30.01 12.38
N GLY A 47 3.65 -30.83 13.05
CA GLY A 47 3.92 -32.09 13.76
C GLY A 47 4.93 -33.14 13.25
N LEU A 48 5.79 -32.80 12.31
CA LEU A 48 6.96 -33.57 11.88
C LEU A 48 8.11 -32.60 11.62
N PRO A 49 9.32 -32.87 12.13
CA PRO A 49 10.43 -31.95 11.99
C PRO A 49 10.83 -31.76 10.53
N GLY A 50 10.52 -30.58 9.95
CA GLY A 50 11.34 -29.95 8.91
C GLY A 50 10.95 -30.13 7.46
N MET A 51 9.95 -30.89 7.03
CA MET A 51 9.72 -31.13 5.59
C MET A 51 8.37 -30.64 5.03
N GLY A 52 7.27 -30.57 5.77
CA GLY A 52 5.94 -30.24 5.22
C GLY A 52 5.75 -28.76 4.85
N ALA A 53 5.88 -27.85 5.80
CA ALA A 53 5.43 -26.47 5.64
C ALA A 53 6.13 -25.69 4.50
N ALA A 54 7.41 -25.94 4.25
CA ALA A 54 8.10 -25.25 3.16
C ALA A 54 7.82 -25.84 1.78
N SER A 55 7.53 -27.16 1.69
CA SER A 55 7.13 -27.80 0.43
C SER A 55 5.70 -27.40 0.06
N ASP A 56 4.80 -27.38 1.04
CA ASP A 56 3.41 -26.97 0.85
C ASP A 56 3.33 -25.49 0.44
N ALA A 57 4.15 -24.63 1.09
CA ALA A 57 4.27 -23.24 0.70
C ALA A 57 4.80 -23.05 -0.73
N ARG A 58 5.77 -23.86 -1.18
CA ARG A 58 6.25 -23.80 -2.57
C ARG A 58 5.17 -24.24 -3.56
N GLN A 59 4.41 -25.27 -3.23
CA GLN A 59 3.33 -25.75 -4.09
C GLN A 59 2.21 -24.70 -4.20
N ALA A 60 1.80 -24.09 -3.09
CA ALA A 60 0.80 -23.03 -3.10
C ALA A 60 1.28 -21.77 -3.85
N LEU A 61 2.56 -21.38 -3.71
CA LEU A 61 3.14 -20.31 -4.49
C LEU A 61 3.14 -20.58 -6.00
N GLN A 62 3.28 -21.86 -6.40
CA GLN A 62 3.25 -22.21 -7.82
C GLN A 62 1.90 -21.89 -8.45
N THR A 63 0.79 -22.14 -7.76
CA THR A 63 -0.55 -21.77 -8.23
C THR A 63 -0.72 -20.25 -8.38
N GLN A 64 -0.20 -19.48 -7.43
CA GLN A 64 -0.24 -18.02 -7.52
C GLN A 64 0.67 -17.49 -8.64
N ARG A 65 1.85 -18.10 -8.81
CA ARG A 65 2.77 -17.79 -9.90
C ARG A 65 2.08 -17.92 -11.28
N GLU A 66 1.38 -19.04 -11.51
CA GLU A 66 0.67 -19.28 -12.77
C GLU A 66 -0.33 -18.17 -13.09
N VAL A 67 -1.05 -17.63 -12.09
CA VAL A 67 -1.99 -16.53 -12.27
C VAL A 67 -1.30 -15.24 -12.75
N PHE A 68 -0.14 -14.91 -12.16
CA PHE A 68 0.62 -13.74 -12.59
C PHE A 68 1.29 -13.94 -13.96
N GLU A 69 1.81 -15.14 -14.26
CA GLU A 69 2.38 -15.46 -15.56
C GLU A 69 1.32 -15.43 -16.67
N GLU A 70 0.10 -15.92 -16.41
CA GLU A 70 -1.03 -15.85 -17.34
C GLU A 70 -1.47 -14.39 -17.61
N ALA A 71 -1.25 -13.50 -16.63
CA ALA A 71 -1.48 -12.06 -16.78
C ALA A 71 -0.34 -11.34 -17.51
N GLY A 72 0.78 -12.02 -17.82
CA GLY A 72 1.88 -11.48 -18.61
C GLY A 72 3.09 -10.99 -17.83
N PHE A 73 3.13 -11.19 -16.51
CA PHE A 73 4.26 -10.79 -15.69
C PHE A 73 5.41 -11.81 -15.70
N ASP A 74 6.65 -11.33 -15.56
CA ASP A 74 7.78 -12.18 -15.23
C ASP A 74 7.79 -12.44 -13.72
N VAL A 75 7.77 -13.72 -13.31
CA VAL A 75 7.50 -14.10 -11.92
C VAL A 75 8.58 -14.96 -11.30
N GLU A 76 9.14 -14.48 -10.19
CA GLU A 76 9.99 -15.27 -9.31
C GLU A 76 9.31 -15.57 -7.96
N THR A 77 9.53 -16.78 -7.42
CA THR A 77 8.93 -17.20 -6.15
C THR A 77 9.99 -17.39 -5.06
N HIS A 78 9.69 -16.88 -3.87
CA HIS A 78 10.59 -16.94 -2.72
C HIS A 78 9.88 -17.47 -1.48
N VAL A 79 10.42 -18.54 -0.89
CA VAL A 79 9.99 -19.06 0.42
C VAL A 79 11.08 -18.77 1.43
N ALA A 80 10.81 -17.91 2.40
CA ALA A 80 11.72 -17.57 3.46
C ALA A 80 11.26 -18.11 4.81
N ARG A 81 12.20 -18.26 5.76
CA ARG A 81 11.90 -18.54 7.18
C ARG A 81 12.30 -17.35 8.03
N GLY A 82 11.56 -17.12 9.11
CA GLY A 82 11.87 -16.09 10.08
C GLY A 82 10.74 -15.11 10.37
N THR A 83 11.12 -13.90 10.78
CA THR A 83 10.18 -12.83 11.09
C THR A 83 9.62 -12.22 9.79
N PRO A 84 8.30 -12.30 9.51
CA PRO A 84 7.73 -11.92 8.22
C PRO A 84 8.11 -10.51 7.74
N HIS A 85 7.86 -9.48 8.54
CA HIS A 85 8.15 -8.10 8.13
C HIS A 85 9.63 -7.85 7.79
N ARG A 86 10.56 -8.49 8.54
CA ARG A 86 11.99 -8.36 8.26
C ARG A 86 12.39 -9.02 6.95
N ARG A 87 11.77 -10.17 6.65
CA ARG A 87 12.06 -10.88 5.41
C ARG A 87 11.49 -10.15 4.20
N ILE A 88 10.24 -9.68 4.29
CA ILE A 88 9.58 -8.93 3.20
C ILE A 88 10.39 -7.66 2.87
N ASN A 89 10.67 -6.81 3.86
CA ASN A 89 11.46 -5.59 3.64
C ASN A 89 12.89 -5.90 3.18
N GLY A 90 13.50 -7.00 3.68
CA GLY A 90 14.82 -7.43 3.22
C GLY A 90 14.83 -7.97 1.79
N PHE A 91 13.74 -8.51 1.26
CA PHE A 91 13.59 -8.83 -0.17
C PHE A 91 13.42 -7.56 -0.99
N ALA A 92 12.54 -6.66 -0.56
CA ALA A 92 12.31 -5.41 -1.26
C ALA A 92 13.60 -4.58 -1.42
N ASP A 93 14.42 -4.53 -0.39
CA ASP A 93 15.70 -3.82 -0.42
C ASP A 93 16.73 -4.50 -1.33
N ARG A 94 16.93 -5.82 -1.19
CA ARG A 94 17.91 -6.56 -2.01
C ARG A 94 17.59 -6.61 -3.49
N LEU A 95 16.31 -6.64 -3.83
CA LEU A 95 15.84 -6.68 -5.21
C LEU A 95 15.71 -5.29 -5.82
N ASP A 96 15.98 -4.25 -5.04
CA ASP A 96 15.73 -2.87 -5.45
C ASP A 96 14.30 -2.69 -6.01
N ALA A 97 13.32 -3.21 -5.25
CA ALA A 97 11.94 -3.20 -5.67
C ALA A 97 11.38 -1.78 -5.69
N ASP A 98 10.60 -1.45 -6.72
CA ASP A 98 9.93 -0.16 -6.85
C ASP A 98 8.75 -0.03 -5.88
N MET A 99 8.12 -1.17 -5.53
CA MET A 99 6.99 -1.21 -4.59
C MET A 99 6.88 -2.57 -3.91
N VAL A 100 6.35 -2.57 -2.69
CA VAL A 100 5.88 -3.77 -1.98
C VAL A 100 4.36 -3.77 -1.98
N VAL A 101 3.74 -4.90 -2.31
CA VAL A 101 2.29 -5.12 -2.20
C VAL A 101 2.02 -6.14 -1.10
N ILE A 102 1.12 -5.83 -0.20
CA ILE A 102 0.73 -6.72 0.90
C ILE A 102 -0.76 -6.58 1.20
N GLY A 103 -1.42 -7.73 1.41
CA GLY A 103 -2.81 -7.72 1.85
C GLY A 103 -3.00 -7.16 3.27
N SER A 104 -4.10 -6.47 3.51
CA SER A 104 -4.44 -5.95 4.84
C SER A 104 -4.71 -7.06 5.85
N ARG A 105 -5.19 -8.22 5.39
CA ARG A 105 -5.51 -9.41 6.21
C ARG A 105 -4.70 -10.61 5.74
N GLY A 106 -4.58 -11.59 6.63
CA GLY A 106 -3.97 -12.87 6.37
C GLY A 106 -4.76 -14.00 7.01
N ALA A 107 -4.19 -15.20 7.08
CA ALA A 107 -4.79 -16.42 7.62
C ALA A 107 -5.22 -16.36 9.11
N SER A 108 -5.00 -15.25 9.82
CA SER A 108 -5.36 -15.13 11.24
C SER A 108 -6.84 -14.81 11.44
N PRO A 109 -7.61 -15.66 12.15
CA PRO A 109 -9.07 -15.51 12.30
C PRO A 109 -9.51 -14.48 13.33
N LEU A 110 -8.67 -13.51 13.71
CA LEU A 110 -9.04 -12.45 14.63
C LEU A 110 -9.98 -11.46 13.93
N GLU A 111 -11.27 -11.78 13.97
CA GLU A 111 -12.39 -11.21 13.21
C GLU A 111 -12.61 -9.69 13.38
N ASN A 112 -12.02 -9.06 14.40
CA ASN A 112 -12.26 -7.64 14.71
C ASN A 112 -11.11 -6.70 14.34
N ARG A 113 -10.07 -7.14 13.64
CA ARG A 113 -8.98 -6.27 13.21
C ARG A 113 -8.98 -6.10 11.70
N LEU A 114 -9.10 -4.87 11.25
CA LEU A 114 -9.03 -4.53 9.82
C LEU A 114 -7.65 -4.81 9.20
N VAL A 115 -6.59 -4.88 10.02
CA VAL A 115 -5.20 -5.10 9.55
C VAL A 115 -4.44 -6.09 10.41
N GLY A 116 -3.76 -7.03 9.75
CA GLY A 116 -2.90 -8.04 10.36
C GLY A 116 -1.63 -7.46 10.99
N SER A 117 -1.06 -8.20 11.94
CA SER A 117 0.19 -7.81 12.62
C SER A 117 1.39 -7.72 11.67
N THR A 118 1.46 -8.61 10.67
CA THR A 118 2.53 -8.59 9.65
C THR A 118 2.47 -7.30 8.84
N THR A 119 1.30 -6.96 8.29
CA THR A 119 1.09 -5.76 7.49
C THR A 119 1.42 -4.49 8.27
N ARG A 120 0.96 -4.39 9.52
CA ARG A 120 1.30 -3.27 10.42
C ARG A 120 2.81 -3.16 10.65
N ASN A 121 3.50 -4.28 10.87
CA ASN A 121 4.94 -4.26 11.09
C ASN A 121 5.73 -3.97 9.82
N VAL A 122 5.27 -4.44 8.64
CA VAL A 122 5.86 -4.05 7.34
C VAL A 122 5.73 -2.55 7.14
N ALA A 123 4.52 -1.98 7.36
CA ALA A 123 4.28 -0.54 7.22
C ALA A 123 5.17 0.30 8.15
N ARG A 124 5.34 -0.12 9.41
CA ARG A 124 6.21 0.57 10.37
C ARG A 124 7.69 0.58 9.99
N THR A 125 8.13 -0.37 9.19
CA THR A 125 9.53 -0.58 8.82
C THR A 125 9.75 -0.57 7.31
N ALA A 126 8.80 -0.02 6.56
CA ALA A 126 8.86 0.06 5.11
C ALA A 126 10.09 0.85 4.65
N VAL A 127 10.80 0.28 3.68
CA VAL A 127 12.01 0.87 3.05
C VAL A 127 11.76 1.21 1.58
N ARG A 128 10.63 0.78 1.05
CA ARG A 128 10.15 1.02 -0.31
C ARG A 128 8.68 1.44 -0.26
N PRO A 129 8.14 2.09 -1.28
CA PRO A 129 6.71 2.32 -1.40
C PRO A 129 5.91 1.05 -1.09
N LEU A 130 4.90 1.16 -0.25
CA LEU A 130 4.13 0.02 0.26
C LEU A 130 2.64 0.20 -0.04
N LEU A 131 2.11 -0.64 -0.89
CA LEU A 131 0.67 -0.77 -1.09
C LEU A 131 0.09 -1.79 -0.10
N VAL A 132 -0.77 -1.32 0.78
CA VAL A 132 -1.61 -2.17 1.64
C VAL A 132 -2.95 -2.36 0.94
N GLU A 133 -3.13 -3.51 0.32
CA GLU A 133 -4.37 -3.86 -0.37
C GLU A 133 -5.44 -4.29 0.62
N ARG A 134 -6.63 -3.70 0.53
CA ARG A 134 -7.77 -4.08 1.37
C ARG A 134 -8.42 -5.36 0.87
N ILE A 135 -8.28 -6.40 1.66
CA ILE A 135 -8.92 -7.68 1.39
C ILE A 135 -10.26 -7.71 2.11
N ALA A 136 -11.34 -7.82 1.34
CA ALA A 136 -12.69 -7.96 1.90
C ALA A 136 -12.83 -9.28 2.69
N PRO A 137 -13.61 -9.33 3.78
CA PRO A 137 -13.93 -10.59 4.42
C PRO A 137 -14.70 -11.49 3.45
N PRO A 138 -14.58 -12.84 3.56
CA PRO A 138 -15.22 -13.80 2.65
C PRO A 138 -16.74 -13.67 2.54
N GLU A 139 -17.38 -13.09 3.55
CA GLU A 139 -18.84 -12.86 3.64
C GLU A 139 -19.27 -11.46 3.17
N ALA A 140 -18.32 -10.58 2.80
CA ALA A 140 -18.68 -9.27 2.29
C ALA A 140 -19.32 -9.40 0.91
N ASP A 141 -20.44 -8.70 0.72
CA ASP A 141 -21.10 -8.60 -0.58
C ASP A 141 -20.07 -8.14 -1.64
N LYS A 142 -20.09 -8.72 -2.84
CA LYS A 142 -19.13 -8.42 -3.93
C LYS A 142 -19.02 -6.93 -4.28
N ALA A 143 -19.98 -6.13 -3.81
CA ALA A 143 -20.02 -4.67 -3.98
C ALA A 143 -18.97 -3.89 -3.18
N VAL A 144 -18.20 -4.53 -2.26
CA VAL A 144 -17.22 -3.86 -1.39
C VAL A 144 -15.78 -4.02 -1.88
N VAL A 145 -15.52 -4.89 -2.84
CA VAL A 145 -14.20 -4.99 -3.48
C VAL A 145 -14.12 -3.87 -4.51
N LYS A 146 -13.37 -2.80 -4.20
CA LYS A 146 -13.07 -1.77 -5.19
C LYS A 146 -12.24 -2.40 -6.30
N GLU A 147 -12.84 -2.52 -7.47
CA GLU A 147 -12.31 -3.28 -8.60
C GLU A 147 -11.02 -2.69 -9.19
N HIS A 148 -10.70 -1.42 -8.89
CA HIS A 148 -9.53 -0.71 -9.43
C HIS A 148 -8.67 -0.12 -8.32
N LEU A 149 -7.42 -0.58 -8.21
CA LEU A 149 -6.52 -0.15 -7.12
C LEU A 149 -6.25 1.35 -7.11
N PHE A 150 -6.08 1.97 -8.26
CA PHE A 150 -5.58 3.35 -8.37
C PHE A 150 -6.52 4.27 -9.16
N GLU A 151 -7.75 3.86 -9.44
CA GLU A 151 -8.65 4.63 -10.29
C GLU A 151 -8.91 6.04 -9.77
N HIS A 152 -9.15 6.17 -8.45
CA HIS A 152 -9.32 7.43 -7.76
C HIS A 152 -8.35 7.52 -6.58
N VAL A 153 -7.36 8.38 -6.67
CA VAL A 153 -6.34 8.57 -5.64
C VAL A 153 -6.67 9.78 -4.77
N LEU A 154 -6.82 9.57 -3.46
CA LEU A 154 -6.82 10.64 -2.47
C LEU A 154 -5.41 10.83 -1.94
N PHE A 155 -4.78 11.97 -2.24
CA PHE A 155 -3.50 12.34 -1.65
C PHE A 155 -3.72 13.24 -0.43
N ALA A 156 -3.37 12.74 0.76
CA ALA A 156 -3.41 13.55 1.97
C ALA A 156 -2.01 14.03 2.35
N THR A 157 -1.88 15.35 2.47
CA THR A 157 -0.59 16.01 2.70
C THR A 157 -0.61 16.89 3.94
N ASP A 158 0.50 16.91 4.67
CA ASP A 158 0.84 17.88 5.69
C ASP A 158 1.95 18.85 5.22
N PHE A 159 2.24 18.85 3.91
CA PHE A 159 3.31 19.61 3.28
C PHE A 159 4.71 19.35 3.84
N SER A 160 4.90 18.22 4.52
CA SER A 160 6.22 17.79 4.97
C SER A 160 7.09 17.32 3.81
N GLU A 161 8.41 17.28 4.01
CA GLU A 161 9.35 16.72 3.02
C GLU A 161 8.98 15.30 2.58
N ASN A 162 8.48 14.46 3.50
CA ASN A 162 8.05 13.11 3.12
C ASN A 162 6.69 13.09 2.39
N ALA A 163 5.78 14.02 2.68
CA ALA A 163 4.58 14.18 1.88
C ALA A 163 4.92 14.65 0.46
N GLN A 164 5.92 15.51 0.30
CA GLN A 164 6.43 15.90 -1.02
C GLN A 164 6.99 14.71 -1.80
N GLN A 165 7.76 13.80 -1.17
CA GLN A 165 8.24 12.57 -1.81
C GLN A 165 7.08 11.63 -2.22
N ALA A 166 6.02 11.57 -1.41
CA ALA A 166 4.82 10.83 -1.77
C ALA A 166 4.10 11.45 -2.97
N PHE A 167 4.04 12.78 -3.04
CA PHE A 167 3.53 13.50 -4.20
C PHE A 167 4.35 13.20 -5.47
N GLU A 168 5.68 13.24 -5.38
CA GLU A 168 6.60 12.93 -6.49
C GLU A 168 6.48 11.47 -6.98
N TYR A 169 5.96 10.57 -6.16
CA TYR A 169 5.67 9.18 -6.55
C TYR A 169 4.38 9.05 -7.38
N MET A 170 3.44 9.99 -7.25
CA MET A 170 2.10 9.90 -7.88
C MET A 170 2.13 9.71 -9.40
N PRO A 171 3.00 10.36 -10.19
CA PRO A 171 3.06 10.15 -11.63
C PRO A 171 3.33 8.70 -12.05
N THR A 172 3.93 7.88 -11.18
CA THR A 172 4.13 6.45 -11.46
C THR A 172 2.81 5.68 -11.56
N LEU A 173 1.72 6.24 -11.03
CA LEU A 173 0.38 5.64 -11.04
C LEU A 173 -0.45 6.08 -12.25
N SER A 174 0.03 7.00 -13.09
CA SER A 174 -0.74 7.69 -14.15
C SER A 174 -1.46 6.74 -15.11
N GLY A 175 -0.88 5.55 -15.40
CA GLY A 175 -1.51 4.57 -16.30
C GLY A 175 -2.79 3.94 -15.76
N ALA A 176 -3.02 3.99 -14.44
CA ALA A 176 -4.19 3.40 -13.80
C ALA A 176 -5.09 4.44 -13.11
N THR A 177 -4.66 5.71 -13.04
CA THR A 177 -5.38 6.77 -12.31
C THR A 177 -6.23 7.59 -13.28
N LYS A 178 -7.48 7.84 -12.90
CA LYS A 178 -8.44 8.67 -13.63
C LYS A 178 -8.82 9.93 -12.86
N GLU A 179 -8.88 9.85 -11.55
CA GLU A 179 -9.31 10.93 -10.66
C GLU A 179 -8.31 11.10 -9.51
N ILE A 180 -8.07 12.35 -9.13
CA ILE A 180 -7.18 12.71 -8.02
C ILE A 180 -7.85 13.79 -7.18
N ASP A 181 -7.88 13.59 -5.88
CA ASP A 181 -8.20 14.62 -4.90
C ASP A 181 -7.03 14.85 -3.95
N LEU A 182 -6.75 16.12 -3.67
CA LEU A 182 -5.73 16.57 -2.74
C LEU A 182 -6.40 17.07 -1.47
N LEU A 183 -5.94 16.60 -0.33
CA LEU A 183 -6.48 16.96 0.97
C LEU A 183 -5.39 17.46 1.90
N HIS A 184 -5.63 18.62 2.52
CA HIS A 184 -4.93 19.08 3.70
C HIS A 184 -5.88 19.22 4.88
N VAL A 185 -5.45 18.82 6.07
CA VAL A 185 -6.23 18.97 7.31
C VAL A 185 -5.48 19.86 8.29
N THR A 186 -6.11 20.96 8.72
CA THR A 186 -5.56 21.88 9.69
C THR A 186 -6.56 22.20 10.80
N ASN A 187 -6.07 22.64 11.95
CA ASN A 187 -6.89 23.20 13.03
C ASN A 187 -6.80 24.73 13.14
N SER A 188 -6.03 25.36 12.22
CA SER A 188 -5.75 26.79 12.23
C SER A 188 -6.53 27.52 11.15
N ASP A 189 -7.44 28.40 11.53
CA ASP A 189 -8.19 29.24 10.57
C ASP A 189 -7.27 30.16 9.75
N THR A 190 -6.11 30.52 10.28
CA THR A 190 -5.13 31.40 9.61
C THR A 190 -4.29 30.66 8.57
N GLU A 191 -4.30 29.34 8.55
CA GLU A 191 -3.54 28.53 7.60
C GLU A 191 -4.36 28.09 6.39
N ILE A 192 -5.70 28.20 6.45
CA ILE A 192 -6.61 27.67 5.39
C ILE A 192 -6.28 28.26 4.02
N GLU A 193 -6.14 29.61 3.93
CA GLU A 193 -5.86 30.27 2.65
C GLU A 193 -4.51 29.87 2.07
N ASN A 194 -3.48 29.76 2.92
CA ASN A 194 -2.15 29.31 2.49
C ASN A 194 -2.17 27.85 2.06
N ALA A 195 -2.81 26.98 2.85
CA ALA A 195 -2.94 25.57 2.52
C ALA A 195 -3.70 25.35 1.20
N GLN A 196 -4.76 26.14 0.96
CA GLN A 196 -5.49 26.09 -0.31
C GLN A 196 -4.59 26.48 -1.48
N SER A 197 -3.81 27.55 -1.34
CA SER A 197 -2.87 27.99 -2.37
C SER A 197 -1.80 26.91 -2.67
N GLU A 198 -1.26 26.26 -1.63
CA GLU A 198 -0.29 25.19 -1.80
C GLU A 198 -0.93 23.95 -2.50
N LEU A 199 -2.17 23.59 -2.15
CA LEU A 199 -2.89 22.52 -2.83
C LEU A 199 -3.16 22.84 -4.30
N ASP A 200 -3.52 24.10 -4.62
CA ASP A 200 -3.79 24.54 -5.99
C ASP A 200 -2.51 24.51 -6.85
N GLU A 201 -1.34 24.79 -6.26
CA GLU A 201 -0.04 24.63 -6.92
C GLU A 201 0.26 23.16 -7.22
N LEU A 202 0.00 22.24 -6.27
CA LEU A 202 0.16 20.81 -6.46
C LEU A 202 -0.83 20.29 -7.52
N ALA A 203 -2.08 20.74 -7.52
CA ALA A 203 -3.07 20.36 -8.53
C ALA A 203 -2.64 20.79 -9.94
N ALA A 204 -2.11 22.00 -10.11
CA ALA A 204 -1.56 22.46 -11.38
C ALA A 204 -0.34 21.63 -11.83
N GLU A 205 0.46 21.13 -10.88
CA GLU A 205 1.57 20.22 -11.18
C GLU A 205 1.08 18.86 -11.69
N ILE A 206 0.03 18.29 -11.05
CA ILE A 206 -0.61 17.03 -11.49
C ILE A 206 -1.16 17.18 -12.91
N GLU A 207 -1.89 18.26 -13.19
CA GLU A 207 -2.44 18.50 -14.52
C GLU A 207 -1.33 18.56 -15.58
N ARG A 208 -0.22 19.21 -15.26
CA ARG A 208 0.95 19.28 -16.17
C ARG A 208 1.62 17.93 -16.39
N GLN A 209 1.77 17.11 -15.36
CA GLN A 209 2.52 15.84 -15.42
C GLN A 209 1.67 14.66 -15.89
N MET A 210 0.40 14.62 -15.49
CA MET A 210 -0.48 13.47 -15.68
C MET A 210 -1.67 13.78 -16.62
N GLY A 211 -1.96 15.06 -16.88
CA GLY A 211 -3.11 15.47 -17.68
C GLY A 211 -4.46 15.24 -16.97
N ILE A 212 -4.45 15.12 -15.64
CA ILE A 212 -5.62 14.89 -14.80
C ILE A 212 -5.90 16.16 -14.01
N GLU A 213 -7.14 16.70 -14.09
CA GLU A 213 -7.58 17.78 -13.22
C GLU A 213 -7.80 17.24 -11.81
N ALA A 214 -7.08 17.79 -10.82
CA ALA A 214 -7.16 17.35 -9.45
C ALA A 214 -8.08 18.25 -8.61
N GLY A 215 -8.95 17.62 -7.81
CA GLY A 215 -9.73 18.33 -6.79
C GLY A 215 -8.83 18.77 -5.63
N THR A 216 -9.12 19.92 -5.01
CA THR A 216 -8.40 20.42 -3.84
C THR A 216 -9.36 20.68 -2.68
N ASN A 217 -8.99 20.26 -1.47
CA ASN A 217 -9.82 20.44 -0.30
C ASN A 217 -8.99 20.68 0.97
N VAL A 218 -9.31 21.74 1.69
CA VAL A 218 -8.78 21.99 3.04
C VAL A 218 -9.88 21.71 4.05
N ARG A 219 -9.63 20.78 4.97
CA ARG A 219 -10.56 20.39 6.03
C ARG A 219 -10.06 20.85 7.39
N ARG A 220 -11.01 20.98 8.32
CA ARG A 220 -10.72 21.32 9.70
C ARG A 220 -11.15 20.18 10.62
N GLY A 221 -10.22 19.64 11.41
CA GLY A 221 -10.54 18.58 12.35
C GLY A 221 -9.35 17.71 12.71
N ASP A 222 -9.66 16.52 13.19
CA ASP A 222 -8.66 15.46 13.38
C ASP A 222 -8.23 14.91 12.02
N PRO A 223 -6.93 14.87 11.70
CA PRO A 223 -6.47 14.43 10.38
C PRO A 223 -6.96 13.04 9.97
N VAL A 224 -7.01 12.09 10.90
CA VAL A 224 -7.45 10.72 10.59
C VAL A 224 -8.93 10.70 10.25
N ASP A 225 -9.75 11.35 11.06
CA ASP A 225 -11.20 11.35 10.88
C ASP A 225 -11.60 12.10 9.59
N GLU A 226 -10.93 13.22 9.29
CA GLU A 226 -11.18 13.98 8.06
C GLU A 226 -10.70 13.26 6.80
N ILE A 227 -9.55 12.55 6.85
CA ILE A 227 -9.10 11.72 5.71
C ILE A 227 -10.10 10.60 5.45
N LEU A 228 -10.55 9.88 6.49
CA LEU A 228 -11.52 8.79 6.33
C LEU A 228 -12.86 9.29 5.79
N ALA A 229 -13.33 10.46 6.26
CA ALA A 229 -14.56 11.08 5.75
C ALA A 229 -14.41 11.51 4.29
N GLU A 230 -13.23 12.00 3.90
CA GLU A 230 -12.95 12.42 2.53
C GLU A 230 -12.84 11.20 1.58
N GLU A 231 -12.22 10.08 2.03
CA GLU A 231 -12.20 8.82 1.29
C GLU A 231 -13.62 8.39 0.85
N GLU A 232 -14.58 8.48 1.78
CA GLU A 232 -15.97 8.13 1.50
C GLU A 232 -16.65 9.17 0.59
N ARG A 233 -16.41 10.46 0.84
CA ARG A 233 -17.05 11.56 0.11
C ARG A 233 -16.69 11.55 -1.37
N VAL A 234 -15.40 11.35 -1.69
CA VAL A 234 -14.92 11.34 -3.08
C VAL A 234 -14.99 9.95 -3.71
N GLY A 235 -15.20 8.91 -2.93
CA GLY A 235 -15.19 7.53 -3.42
C GLY A 235 -13.80 7.02 -3.76
N ALA A 236 -12.75 7.55 -3.13
CA ALA A 236 -11.37 7.16 -3.40
C ALA A 236 -11.16 5.64 -3.36
N THR A 237 -10.32 5.11 -4.24
CA THR A 237 -9.94 3.69 -4.25
C THR A 237 -8.65 3.46 -3.49
N THR A 238 -7.77 4.45 -3.46
CA THR A 238 -6.50 4.40 -2.72
C THR A 238 -6.20 5.75 -2.08
N THR A 239 -5.77 5.72 -0.82
CA THR A 239 -5.22 6.89 -0.13
C THR A 239 -3.71 6.84 -0.16
N LEU A 240 -3.09 7.88 -0.71
CA LEU A 240 -1.64 8.06 -0.80
C LEU A 240 -1.14 8.98 0.32
N LEU A 241 -0.14 8.51 1.05
CA LEU A 241 0.45 9.20 2.21
C LEU A 241 1.96 9.03 2.26
N GLY A 242 2.66 10.04 2.78
CA GLY A 242 3.99 9.82 3.35
C GLY A 242 3.93 8.94 4.61
N THR A 243 4.96 8.16 4.89
CA THR A 243 5.01 7.37 6.15
C THR A 243 5.27 8.24 7.37
N ARG A 244 5.68 9.50 7.18
CA ARG A 244 6.03 10.45 8.25
C ARG A 244 5.42 11.81 7.97
N GLY A 245 5.13 12.55 9.03
CA GLY A 245 4.70 13.94 8.94
C GLY A 245 5.77 14.91 9.46
N GLN A 246 5.37 16.14 9.74
CA GLN A 246 6.24 17.22 10.22
C GLN A 246 6.97 16.92 11.54
N SER A 247 6.51 15.94 12.32
CA SER A 247 7.14 15.57 13.60
C SER A 247 8.50 14.90 13.39
N ARG A 248 9.56 15.61 13.75
CA ARG A 248 10.97 15.15 13.66
C ARG A 248 11.37 14.08 14.69
N LEU A 249 10.46 13.65 15.55
CA LEU A 249 10.72 12.71 16.63
C LEU A 249 10.67 11.26 16.11
N ARG A 250 11.86 10.66 15.99
CA ARG A 250 12.15 9.26 15.68
C ARG A 250 12.23 8.88 14.19
N ARG A 251 13.45 8.76 13.72
CA ARG A 251 13.83 8.43 12.33
C ARG A 251 13.40 7.06 11.79
N LEU A 252 12.63 6.25 12.52
CA LEU A 252 12.35 4.83 12.17
C LEU A 252 10.91 4.37 12.42
N LEU A 253 9.94 5.28 12.65
CA LEU A 253 8.57 4.87 12.95
C LEU A 253 7.58 5.50 11.98
N LEU A 254 6.55 4.73 11.63
CA LEU A 254 5.35 5.21 10.92
C LEU A 254 4.71 6.35 11.72
N GLY A 255 4.28 7.40 11.04
CA GLY A 255 3.55 8.51 11.65
C GLY A 255 2.19 8.05 12.20
N SER A 256 1.69 8.71 13.24
CA SER A 256 0.41 8.33 13.86
C SER A 256 -0.75 8.35 12.87
N VAL A 257 -0.84 9.37 12.02
CA VAL A 257 -1.88 9.48 10.99
C VAL A 257 -1.79 8.30 10.02
N SER A 258 -0.61 8.05 9.45
CA SER A 258 -0.42 6.94 8.50
C SER A 258 -0.68 5.57 9.15
N GLU A 259 -0.28 5.40 10.43
CA GLU A 259 -0.57 4.17 11.18
C GLU A 259 -2.08 3.97 11.38
N ASP A 260 -2.80 5.03 11.75
CA ASP A 260 -4.24 4.97 11.99
C ASP A 260 -5.03 4.81 10.68
N ILE A 261 -4.63 5.44 9.58
CA ILE A 261 -5.22 5.21 8.25
C ILE A 261 -5.02 3.75 7.82
N VAL A 262 -3.81 3.20 7.97
CA VAL A 262 -3.60 1.77 7.73
C VAL A 262 -4.49 0.91 8.62
N ALA A 263 -4.67 1.25 9.90
CA ALA A 263 -5.42 0.45 10.85
C ALA A 263 -6.95 0.56 10.69
N ARG A 264 -7.47 1.74 10.37
CA ARG A 264 -8.90 2.09 10.41
C ARG A 264 -9.53 2.27 9.04
N GLY A 265 -8.74 2.63 8.00
CA GLY A 265 -9.23 2.91 6.65
C GLY A 265 -9.90 1.72 5.99
N HIS A 266 -10.82 1.97 5.09
CA HIS A 266 -11.54 0.96 4.30
C HIS A 266 -10.99 0.84 2.88
N ASN A 267 -10.23 1.82 2.42
CA ASN A 267 -9.61 1.86 1.10
C ASN A 267 -8.19 1.28 1.12
N ASN A 268 -7.64 1.01 -0.07
CA ASN A 268 -6.22 0.69 -0.19
C ASN A 268 -5.38 1.87 0.31
N VAL A 269 -4.21 1.60 0.86
CA VAL A 269 -3.31 2.63 1.36
C VAL A 269 -1.94 2.47 0.71
N LEU A 270 -1.50 3.49 -0.01
CA LEU A 270 -0.15 3.56 -0.55
C LEU A 270 0.70 4.47 0.33
N LEU A 271 1.69 3.89 0.97
CA LEU A 271 2.63 4.58 1.84
C LEU A 271 3.96 4.77 1.13
N VAL A 272 4.45 5.99 1.07
CA VAL A 272 5.77 6.29 0.53
C VAL A 272 6.72 6.65 1.68
N PRO A 273 7.74 5.82 1.96
CA PRO A 273 8.73 6.13 2.97
C PRO A 273 9.67 7.23 2.47
N PRO A 274 10.30 8.00 3.38
CA PRO A 274 11.31 8.96 2.96
C PRO A 274 12.49 8.23 2.33
N GLU A 275 13.07 8.81 1.29
CA GLU A 275 14.30 8.31 0.71
C GLU A 275 15.36 8.12 1.80
N MET A 276 15.81 6.88 1.94
CA MET A 276 16.97 6.63 2.77
C MET A 276 18.18 7.19 2.00
N ALA A 277 18.86 8.16 2.60
CA ALA A 277 20.12 8.64 2.05
C ALA A 277 20.98 7.41 1.72
N GLN A 278 21.22 7.20 0.42
CA GLN A 278 22.10 6.12 -0.04
C GLN A 278 23.45 6.35 0.64
N HIS A 279 23.80 5.49 1.56
CA HIS A 279 25.16 5.44 2.07
C HIS A 279 26.05 5.02 0.88
N ARG A 280 26.65 6.05 0.26
CA ARG A 280 27.78 5.88 -0.69
C ARG A 280 29.01 5.39 0.05
#